data_efc026da530f8210e0d020ff3aab60f9
#
_entry.id   efc026da530f8210e0d020ff3aab60f9
#
_cell.length_a   1.000
_cell.length_b   1.000
_cell.length_c   1.000
_cell.angle_alpha   90.00
_cell.angle_beta   90.00
_cell.angle_gamma   90.00
#
_symmetry.space_group_name_H-M   'P 1'
#
loop_
_entity.id
_entity.type
_entity.pdbx_description
1 polymer ?
#
loop_
_entity_poly.entity_id
_entity_poly.type
_entity_poly.pdbx_seq_one_letter_code
_entity_poly.pdbx_strand_id
1 'polypeptide(L)'
;MLNIGSVTDAYQPAERRLQITRRVIEVLSDARHPFSVFTKSSLIERDIDLIAPMAARRLAAVYVSLTTLDPALARAMEPRAASPARRLKTIATLAQAGIPVGVSVSPIVPFLNEPELERILEAARAAGAVRAFSIVLRLPWEVAPLFKHWLAQHVPDQAERILARVREMRGGKDYDAAFGTRFTGQGVWADLLRQRFDKARTRLGFETDRIELDLSQFRAPAAVGQGELF
;
A
#
# COMPACT_ATOMS: atom_id res chain seq x y z
N MET A 1 10.13 8.07 -11.78
CA MET A 1 8.92 8.04 -10.92
C MET A 1 9.34 7.82 -9.48
N LEU A 2 8.82 8.62 -8.55
CA LEU A 2 9.08 8.52 -7.11
C LEU A 2 7.92 7.81 -6.41
N ASN A 3 8.23 6.89 -5.46
CA ASN A 3 7.23 6.24 -4.61
C ASN A 3 7.37 6.77 -3.17
N ILE A 4 6.37 7.52 -2.70
CA ILE A 4 6.32 8.09 -1.36
C ILE A 4 5.59 7.12 -0.44
N GLY A 5 6.14 6.84 0.74
CA GLY A 5 5.47 5.97 1.72
C GLY A 5 5.69 4.46 1.52
N SER A 6 6.64 4.04 0.66
CA SER A 6 6.91 2.62 0.40
C SER A 6 7.66 1.91 1.55
N VAL A 7 8.37 2.65 2.40
CA VAL A 7 9.13 2.12 3.54
C VAL A 7 8.42 2.43 4.85
N THR A 8 7.92 3.65 5.00
CA THR A 8 7.14 4.11 6.16
C THR A 8 6.01 4.99 5.67
N ASP A 9 4.89 5.06 6.42
CA ASP A 9 3.75 5.86 6.00
C ASP A 9 4.11 7.34 5.91
N ALA A 10 3.83 7.94 4.76
CA ALA A 10 4.09 9.36 4.51
C ALA A 10 3.18 10.29 5.35
N TYR A 11 2.03 9.78 5.80
CA TYR A 11 1.04 10.53 6.57
C TYR A 11 0.95 10.05 8.01
N GLN A 12 2.10 9.90 8.67
CA GLN A 12 2.16 9.64 10.11
C GLN A 12 1.50 10.78 10.91
N PRO A 13 1.11 10.56 12.18
CA PRO A 13 0.49 11.61 13.00
C PRO A 13 1.27 12.92 13.06
N ALA A 14 2.60 12.88 13.03
CA ALA A 14 3.48 14.04 12.98
C ALA A 14 3.26 14.93 11.76
N GLU A 15 2.82 14.36 10.64
CA GLU A 15 2.57 15.05 9.37
C GLU A 15 1.45 16.10 9.49
N ARG A 16 0.52 15.95 10.44
CA ARG A 16 -0.50 16.98 10.72
C ARG A 16 0.11 18.34 11.05
N ARG A 17 1.23 18.33 11.76
CA ARG A 17 1.96 19.53 12.20
C ARG A 17 3.11 19.89 11.28
N LEU A 18 3.92 18.91 10.89
CA LEU A 18 5.17 19.14 10.17
C LEU A 18 4.97 19.41 8.68
N GLN A 19 3.90 18.86 8.06
CA GLN A 19 3.54 19.02 6.65
C GLN A 19 4.72 18.73 5.68
N ILE A 20 5.56 17.77 6.04
CA ILE A 20 6.75 17.40 5.24
C ILE A 20 6.31 16.79 3.90
N THR A 21 5.36 15.85 3.95
CA THR A 21 4.83 15.20 2.75
C THR A 21 4.17 16.21 1.82
N ARG A 22 3.38 17.15 2.37
CA ARG A 22 2.77 18.22 1.58
C ARG A 22 3.82 19.04 0.83
N ARG A 23 4.86 19.49 1.53
CA ARG A 23 5.95 20.28 0.92
C ARG A 23 6.73 19.47 -0.14
N VAL A 24 6.92 18.17 0.07
CA VAL A 24 7.50 17.29 -0.95
C VAL A 24 6.61 17.23 -2.18
N ILE A 25 5.28 17.10 -2.02
CA ILE A 25 4.33 17.08 -3.14
C ILE A 25 4.32 18.43 -3.87
N GLU A 26 4.41 19.55 -3.15
CA GLU A 26 4.53 20.88 -3.76
C GLU A 26 5.74 20.97 -4.70
N VAL A 27 6.93 20.55 -4.23
CA VAL A 27 8.14 20.51 -5.07
C VAL A 27 7.97 19.59 -6.27
N LEU A 28 7.36 18.41 -6.09
CA LEU A 28 7.11 17.48 -7.19
C LEU A 28 6.10 18.05 -8.20
N SER A 29 5.11 18.79 -7.73
CA SER A 29 4.12 19.48 -8.58
C SER A 29 4.80 20.55 -9.43
N ASP A 30 5.62 21.41 -8.84
CA ASP A 30 6.37 22.47 -9.54
C ASP A 30 7.28 21.88 -10.62
N ALA A 31 7.98 20.79 -10.30
CA ALA A 31 8.84 20.08 -11.22
C ALA A 31 8.08 19.19 -12.21
N ARG A 32 6.75 19.06 -12.10
CA ARG A 32 5.93 18.07 -12.85
C ARG A 32 6.52 16.65 -12.75
N HIS A 33 7.07 16.33 -11.58
CA HIS A 33 7.72 15.03 -11.38
C HIS A 33 6.68 13.97 -11.04
N PRO A 34 6.57 12.87 -11.82
CA PRO A 34 5.58 11.82 -11.57
C PRO A 34 5.86 11.09 -10.25
N PHE A 35 4.81 10.88 -9.45
CA PHE A 35 4.92 10.18 -8.17
C PHE A 35 3.71 9.30 -7.85
N SER A 36 3.91 8.33 -6.98
CA SER A 36 2.82 7.62 -6.33
C SER A 36 2.97 7.70 -4.81
N VAL A 37 1.84 7.66 -4.10
CA VAL A 37 1.80 7.70 -2.64
C VAL A 37 1.20 6.41 -2.10
N PHE A 38 1.83 5.81 -1.07
CA PHE A 38 1.32 4.67 -0.33
C PHE A 38 0.98 5.10 1.09
N THR A 39 -0.25 4.83 1.56
CA THR A 39 -0.66 5.23 2.90
C THR A 39 -1.77 4.38 3.48
N LYS A 40 -1.83 4.32 4.83
CA LYS A 40 -2.95 3.82 5.63
C LYS A 40 -3.74 4.97 6.28
N SER A 41 -3.35 6.21 6.01
CA SER A 41 -3.87 7.40 6.67
C SER A 41 -4.89 8.13 5.81
N SER A 42 -5.96 8.58 6.43
CA SER A 42 -6.93 9.48 5.79
C SER A 42 -6.44 10.93 5.67
N LEU A 43 -5.30 11.26 6.27
CA LEU A 43 -4.74 12.61 6.21
C LEU A 43 -4.34 13.03 4.79
N ILE A 44 -4.13 12.07 3.87
CA ILE A 44 -3.85 12.34 2.45
C ILE A 44 -4.95 13.20 1.79
N GLU A 45 -6.19 13.15 2.30
CA GLU A 45 -7.30 13.95 1.77
C GLU A 45 -7.04 15.47 1.89
N ARG A 46 -6.19 15.89 2.83
CA ARG A 46 -5.76 17.28 2.97
C ARG A 46 -5.06 17.80 1.71
N ASP A 47 -4.34 16.92 1.02
CA ASP A 47 -3.45 17.28 -0.08
C ASP A 47 -4.06 16.98 -1.47
N ILE A 48 -5.38 16.76 -1.53
CA ILE A 48 -6.13 16.55 -2.79
C ILE A 48 -5.95 17.76 -3.73
N ASP A 49 -5.87 18.96 -3.19
CA ASP A 49 -5.65 20.20 -3.95
C ASP A 49 -4.35 20.17 -4.78
N LEU A 50 -3.33 19.47 -4.32
CA LEU A 50 -2.06 19.28 -5.01
C LEU A 50 -2.07 18.02 -5.89
N ILE A 51 -2.65 16.91 -5.37
CA ILE A 51 -2.59 15.60 -6.04
C ILE A 51 -3.54 15.54 -7.24
N ALA A 52 -4.76 16.08 -7.14
CA ALA A 52 -5.74 15.98 -8.22
C ALA A 52 -5.30 16.68 -9.53
N PRO A 53 -4.74 17.90 -9.53
CA PRO A 53 -4.19 18.49 -10.74
C PRO A 53 -3.04 17.69 -11.37
N MET A 54 -2.22 17.04 -10.55
CA MET A 54 -1.16 16.16 -11.01
C MET A 54 -1.72 14.87 -11.61
N ALA A 55 -2.74 14.30 -10.98
CA ALA A 55 -3.43 13.09 -11.47
C ALA A 55 -4.12 13.35 -12.81
N ALA A 56 -4.78 14.49 -13.00
CA ALA A 56 -5.40 14.90 -14.27
C ALA A 56 -4.39 14.95 -15.42
N ARG A 57 -3.11 15.14 -15.12
CA ARG A 57 -2.00 15.13 -16.08
C ARG A 57 -1.27 13.78 -16.16
N ARG A 58 -1.81 12.73 -15.53
CA ARG A 58 -1.16 11.43 -15.41
C ARG A 58 0.20 11.49 -14.68
N LEU A 59 0.34 12.38 -13.69
CA LEU A 59 1.58 12.56 -12.92
C LEU A 59 1.47 12.07 -11.48
N ALA A 60 0.28 11.69 -11.02
CA ALA A 60 0.09 11.20 -9.66
C ALA A 60 -0.88 10.01 -9.59
N ALA A 61 -0.60 9.09 -8.67
CA ALA A 61 -1.49 7.99 -8.28
C ALA A 61 -1.39 7.75 -6.78
N VAL A 62 -2.46 7.25 -6.17
CA VAL A 62 -2.48 6.95 -4.74
C VAL A 62 -2.80 5.47 -4.51
N TYR A 63 -2.11 4.84 -3.58
CA TYR A 63 -2.38 3.49 -3.11
C TYR A 63 -2.75 3.52 -1.64
N VAL A 64 -3.99 3.13 -1.33
CA VAL A 64 -4.47 3.01 0.05
C VAL A 64 -4.34 1.56 0.49
N SER A 65 -3.61 1.34 1.60
CA SER A 65 -3.49 -0.02 2.16
C SER A 65 -4.74 -0.39 2.95
N LEU A 66 -5.35 -1.52 2.62
CA LEU A 66 -6.51 -2.09 3.31
C LEU A 66 -6.20 -3.55 3.63
N THR A 67 -5.80 -3.82 4.87
CA THR A 67 -5.30 -5.12 5.31
C THR A 67 -6.40 -6.06 5.80
N THR A 68 -7.49 -5.51 6.33
CA THR A 68 -8.65 -6.26 6.82
C THR A 68 -9.89 -5.37 6.80
N LEU A 69 -11.07 -5.96 6.81
CA LEU A 69 -12.34 -5.27 7.04
C LEU A 69 -12.79 -5.35 8.51
N ASP A 70 -12.17 -6.22 9.31
CA ASP A 70 -12.44 -6.36 10.74
C ASP A 70 -11.81 -5.19 11.53
N PRO A 71 -12.62 -4.34 12.20
CA PRO A 71 -12.10 -3.24 13.00
C PRO A 71 -11.29 -3.68 14.22
N ALA A 72 -11.56 -4.86 14.78
CA ALA A 72 -10.83 -5.37 15.94
C ALA A 72 -9.44 -5.83 15.53
N LEU A 73 -9.33 -6.60 14.46
CA LEU A 73 -8.07 -7.02 13.87
C LEU A 73 -7.24 -5.82 13.41
N ALA A 74 -7.88 -4.83 12.76
CA ALA A 74 -7.20 -3.61 12.33
C ALA A 74 -6.58 -2.84 13.50
N ARG A 75 -7.30 -2.72 14.62
CA ARG A 75 -6.77 -2.07 15.84
C ARG A 75 -5.61 -2.84 16.46
N ALA A 76 -5.68 -4.17 16.47
CA ALA A 76 -4.63 -5.01 17.02
C ALA A 76 -3.35 -4.96 16.17
N MET A 77 -3.48 -5.02 14.84
CA MET A 77 -2.33 -5.03 13.91
C MET A 77 -1.75 -3.63 13.65
N GLU A 78 -2.61 -2.62 13.58
CA GLU A 78 -2.26 -1.27 13.08
C GLU A 78 -2.90 -0.17 13.95
N PRO A 79 -2.58 -0.08 15.25
CA PRO A 79 -3.32 0.75 16.23
C PRO A 79 -3.29 2.25 15.93
N ARG A 80 -2.34 2.72 15.11
CA ARG A 80 -2.21 4.15 14.73
C ARG A 80 -2.78 4.48 13.37
N ALA A 81 -3.20 3.48 12.60
CA ALA A 81 -3.72 3.66 11.26
C ALA A 81 -5.24 3.97 11.29
N ALA A 82 -5.75 4.52 10.20
CA ALA A 82 -7.17 4.73 10.03
C ALA A 82 -7.94 3.40 10.03
N SER A 83 -9.17 3.39 10.53
CA SER A 83 -10.03 2.19 10.51
C SER A 83 -10.34 1.73 9.08
N PRO A 84 -10.67 0.47 8.86
CA PRO A 84 -11.02 -0.04 7.53
C PRO A 84 -12.10 0.78 6.83
N ALA A 85 -13.19 1.09 7.52
CA ALA A 85 -14.27 1.92 6.99
C ALA A 85 -13.77 3.33 6.60
N ARG A 86 -12.86 3.91 7.40
CA ARG A 86 -12.29 5.22 7.08
C ARG A 86 -11.36 5.17 5.86
N ARG A 87 -10.60 4.07 5.69
CA ARG A 87 -9.77 3.86 4.49
C ARG A 87 -10.61 3.69 3.23
N LEU A 88 -11.73 2.95 3.30
CA LEU A 88 -12.70 2.85 2.19
C LEU A 88 -13.28 4.22 1.83
N LYS A 89 -13.66 5.02 2.84
CA LYS A 89 -14.11 6.40 2.59
C LYS A 89 -13.00 7.24 1.94
N THR A 90 -11.74 7.08 2.35
CA THR A 90 -10.60 7.78 1.71
C THR A 90 -10.45 7.37 0.25
N ILE A 91 -10.57 6.08 -0.08
CA ILE A 91 -10.57 5.61 -1.48
C ILE A 91 -11.67 6.33 -2.27
N ALA A 92 -12.89 6.37 -1.74
CA ALA A 92 -14.00 7.03 -2.42
C ALA A 92 -13.79 8.53 -2.61
N THR A 93 -13.30 9.23 -1.59
CA THR A 93 -13.00 10.66 -1.65
C THR A 93 -11.95 10.99 -2.72
N LEU A 94 -10.87 10.21 -2.77
CA LEU A 94 -9.80 10.38 -3.76
C LEU A 94 -10.30 10.05 -5.18
N ALA A 95 -11.06 8.97 -5.35
CA ALA A 95 -11.63 8.60 -6.64
C ALA A 95 -12.61 9.65 -7.16
N GLN A 96 -13.46 10.22 -6.29
CA GLN A 96 -14.37 11.33 -6.63
C GLN A 96 -13.62 12.62 -7.03
N ALA A 97 -12.43 12.82 -6.50
CA ALA A 97 -11.54 13.91 -6.91
C ALA A 97 -10.78 13.65 -8.22
N GLY A 98 -11.07 12.55 -8.94
CA GLY A 98 -10.42 12.19 -10.20
C GLY A 98 -9.00 11.65 -10.05
N ILE A 99 -8.60 11.27 -8.84
CA ILE A 99 -7.29 10.68 -8.57
C ILE A 99 -7.38 9.15 -8.81
N PRO A 100 -6.52 8.53 -9.64
CA PRO A 100 -6.48 7.09 -9.79
C PRO A 100 -6.00 6.43 -8.50
N VAL A 101 -6.88 5.61 -7.90
CA VAL A 101 -6.61 4.95 -6.62
C VAL A 101 -6.39 3.46 -6.82
N GLY A 102 -5.29 2.94 -6.30
CA GLY A 102 -5.07 1.52 -6.10
C GLY A 102 -5.32 1.10 -4.65
N VAL A 103 -5.74 -0.15 -4.45
CA VAL A 103 -5.77 -0.78 -3.14
C VAL A 103 -4.57 -1.72 -2.96
N SER A 104 -3.89 -1.61 -1.82
CA SER A 104 -2.83 -2.53 -1.40
C SER A 104 -3.34 -3.45 -0.30
N VAL A 105 -3.50 -4.74 -0.59
CA VAL A 105 -3.82 -5.77 0.41
C VAL A 105 -2.50 -6.35 0.93
N SER A 106 -1.86 -5.59 1.83
CA SER A 106 -0.49 -5.89 2.28
C SER A 106 -0.28 -5.51 3.75
N PRO A 107 0.22 -6.42 4.58
CA PRO A 107 0.54 -7.81 4.28
C PRO A 107 -0.69 -8.73 4.29
N ILE A 108 -0.65 -9.79 3.47
CA ILE A 108 -1.57 -10.91 3.66
C ILE A 108 -0.94 -11.87 4.67
N VAL A 109 -1.66 -12.12 5.75
CA VAL A 109 -1.28 -13.04 6.83
C VAL A 109 -2.14 -14.30 6.71
N PRO A 110 -1.52 -15.50 6.56
CA PRO A 110 -2.25 -16.75 6.46
C PRO A 110 -3.25 -16.93 7.61
N PHE A 111 -4.46 -17.39 7.28
CA PHE A 111 -5.55 -17.70 8.24
C PHE A 111 -6.08 -16.50 9.03
N LEU A 112 -5.43 -15.35 9.01
CA LEU A 112 -5.82 -14.18 9.79
C LEU A 112 -6.68 -13.20 8.96
N ASN A 113 -6.07 -12.53 7.98
CA ASN A 113 -6.80 -11.64 7.06
C ASN A 113 -6.92 -12.22 5.64
N GLU A 114 -6.20 -13.29 5.34
CA GLU A 114 -6.30 -14.00 4.06
C GLU A 114 -7.73 -14.46 3.72
N PRO A 115 -8.57 -14.92 4.68
CA PRO A 115 -9.96 -15.29 4.37
C PRO A 115 -10.83 -14.13 3.88
N GLU A 116 -10.45 -12.90 4.14
CA GLU A 116 -11.18 -11.70 3.73
C GLU A 116 -10.76 -11.18 2.34
N LEU A 117 -9.80 -11.81 1.67
CA LEU A 117 -9.13 -11.28 0.48
C LEU A 117 -10.10 -10.79 -0.59
N GLU A 118 -11.05 -11.62 -0.98
CA GLU A 118 -12.04 -11.29 -2.02
C GLU A 118 -12.97 -10.17 -1.57
N ARG A 119 -13.41 -10.20 -0.31
CA ARG A 119 -14.29 -9.17 0.27
C ARG A 119 -13.59 -7.81 0.36
N ILE A 120 -12.28 -7.80 0.68
CA ILE A 120 -11.47 -6.58 0.69
C ILE A 120 -11.42 -5.98 -0.72
N LEU A 121 -11.18 -6.80 -1.74
CA LEU A 121 -11.15 -6.36 -3.13
C LEU A 121 -12.52 -5.83 -3.58
N GLU A 122 -13.61 -6.53 -3.25
CA GLU A 122 -14.98 -6.09 -3.54
C GLU A 122 -15.28 -4.71 -2.92
N ALA A 123 -14.99 -4.55 -1.63
CA ALA A 123 -15.21 -3.30 -0.91
C ALA A 123 -14.37 -2.14 -1.49
N ALA A 124 -13.10 -2.40 -1.81
CA ALA A 124 -12.22 -1.40 -2.41
C ALA A 124 -12.68 -1.00 -3.83
N ARG A 125 -13.13 -1.98 -4.65
CA ARG A 125 -13.67 -1.70 -5.98
C ARG A 125 -14.95 -0.88 -5.92
N ALA A 126 -15.86 -1.24 -5.03
CA ALA A 126 -17.08 -0.47 -4.78
C ALA A 126 -16.80 0.96 -4.31
N ALA A 127 -15.72 1.18 -3.56
CA ALA A 127 -15.25 2.49 -3.15
C ALA A 127 -14.56 3.29 -4.29
N GLY A 128 -14.32 2.70 -5.46
CA GLY A 128 -13.75 3.39 -6.61
C GLY A 128 -12.27 3.08 -6.89
N ALA A 129 -11.67 2.10 -6.22
CA ALA A 129 -10.33 1.66 -6.56
C ALA A 129 -10.31 1.05 -7.97
N VAL A 130 -9.36 1.49 -8.81
CA VAL A 130 -9.21 1.01 -10.19
C VAL A 130 -8.15 -0.09 -10.30
N ARG A 131 -7.28 -0.23 -9.32
CA ARG A 131 -6.20 -1.21 -9.29
C ARG A 131 -6.06 -1.88 -7.93
N ALA A 132 -5.57 -3.12 -7.94
CA ALA A 132 -5.26 -3.87 -6.73
C ALA A 132 -3.92 -4.61 -6.85
N PHE A 133 -3.18 -4.69 -5.74
CA PHE A 133 -2.05 -5.60 -5.60
C PHE A 133 -1.98 -6.12 -4.17
N SER A 134 -1.21 -7.19 -3.98
CA SER A 134 -1.03 -7.81 -2.67
C SER A 134 0.43 -8.19 -2.43
N ILE A 135 0.80 -8.23 -1.16
CA ILE A 135 2.10 -8.72 -0.71
C ILE A 135 1.86 -9.67 0.46
N VAL A 136 2.40 -10.90 0.38
CA VAL A 136 2.36 -11.82 1.51
C VAL A 136 3.28 -11.38 2.63
N LEU A 137 2.93 -11.73 3.86
CA LEU A 137 3.68 -11.34 5.05
C LEU A 137 5.18 -11.59 4.91
N ARG A 138 5.96 -10.59 5.30
CA ARG A 138 7.43 -10.63 5.36
C ARG A 138 7.88 -10.34 6.78
N LEU A 139 8.83 -11.13 7.26
CA LEU A 139 9.34 -11.02 8.64
C LEU A 139 10.87 -10.79 8.64
N PRO A 140 11.35 -9.66 8.06
CA PRO A 140 12.78 -9.36 8.07
C PRO A 140 13.26 -9.01 9.49
N TRP A 141 14.43 -9.51 9.85
CA TRP A 141 15.19 -9.20 11.06
C TRP A 141 14.31 -9.08 12.32
N GLU A 142 14.24 -7.91 12.92
CA GLU A 142 13.52 -7.61 14.15
C GLU A 142 12.00 -7.79 14.04
N VAL A 143 11.45 -7.78 12.82
CA VAL A 143 10.01 -7.98 12.62
C VAL A 143 9.60 -9.40 13.00
N ALA A 144 10.46 -10.40 12.80
CA ALA A 144 10.13 -11.80 13.10
C ALA A 144 9.84 -12.03 14.60
N PRO A 145 10.72 -11.70 15.55
CA PRO A 145 10.43 -11.86 16.96
C PRO A 145 9.26 -11.02 17.44
N LEU A 146 9.11 -9.79 16.94
CA LEU A 146 7.98 -8.90 17.28
C LEU A 146 6.64 -9.50 16.82
N PHE A 147 6.57 -10.03 15.61
CA PHE A 147 5.36 -10.66 15.11
C PHE A 147 5.01 -11.95 15.84
N LYS A 148 6.00 -12.79 16.19
CA LYS A 148 5.79 -13.98 17.03
C LYS A 148 5.20 -13.62 18.39
N HIS A 149 5.75 -12.58 19.02
CA HIS A 149 5.23 -12.08 20.30
C HIS A 149 3.79 -11.56 20.15
N TRP A 150 3.52 -10.80 19.08
CA TRP A 150 2.18 -10.32 18.76
C TRP A 150 1.18 -11.45 18.56
N LEU A 151 1.56 -12.52 17.83
CA LEU A 151 0.71 -13.70 17.65
C LEU A 151 0.37 -14.38 18.98
N ALA A 152 1.37 -14.55 19.86
CA ALA A 152 1.18 -15.15 21.19
C ALA A 152 0.22 -14.34 22.07
N GLN A 153 0.18 -13.02 21.90
CA GLN A 153 -0.72 -12.14 22.66
C GLN A 153 -2.13 -12.07 22.10
N HIS A 154 -2.28 -12.05 20.77
CA HIS A 154 -3.56 -11.73 20.14
C HIS A 154 -4.29 -12.94 19.53
N VAL A 155 -3.57 -13.96 19.10
CA VAL A 155 -4.14 -15.16 18.45
C VAL A 155 -3.34 -16.43 18.81
N PRO A 156 -3.17 -16.74 20.11
CA PRO A 156 -2.32 -17.83 20.58
C PRO A 156 -2.67 -19.19 19.95
N ASP A 157 -3.96 -19.48 19.79
CA ASP A 157 -4.45 -20.76 19.25
C ASP A 157 -4.10 -20.95 17.76
N GLN A 158 -3.78 -19.87 17.03
CA GLN A 158 -3.44 -19.93 15.62
C GLN A 158 -1.95 -19.65 15.34
N ALA A 159 -1.19 -19.22 16.35
CA ALA A 159 0.18 -18.72 16.19
C ALA A 159 1.09 -19.70 15.43
N GLU A 160 1.17 -20.95 15.91
CA GLU A 160 2.01 -21.99 15.27
C GLU A 160 1.55 -22.31 13.85
N ARG A 161 0.24 -22.38 13.61
CA ARG A 161 -0.33 -22.64 12.28
C ARG A 161 0.03 -21.52 11.28
N ILE A 162 -0.06 -20.26 11.72
CA ILE A 162 0.32 -19.09 10.90
C ILE A 162 1.82 -19.13 10.58
N LEU A 163 2.67 -19.34 11.59
CA LEU A 163 4.12 -19.40 11.41
C LEU A 163 4.55 -20.56 10.51
N ALA A 164 3.95 -21.74 10.68
CA ALA A 164 4.22 -22.90 9.83
C ALA A 164 3.92 -22.57 8.35
N ARG A 165 2.80 -21.89 8.09
CA ARG A 165 2.43 -21.50 6.72
C ARG A 165 3.35 -20.42 6.17
N VAL A 166 3.77 -19.45 6.99
CA VAL A 166 4.76 -18.45 6.58
C VAL A 166 6.09 -19.12 6.20
N ARG A 167 6.57 -20.08 7.00
CA ARG A 167 7.80 -20.83 6.70
C ARG A 167 7.69 -21.65 5.42
N GLU A 168 6.55 -22.33 5.21
CA GLU A 168 6.30 -23.07 3.97
C GLU A 168 6.47 -22.21 2.73
N MET A 169 5.91 -21.00 2.76
CA MET A 169 6.05 -20.02 1.66
C MET A 169 7.45 -19.42 1.52
N ARG A 170 8.34 -19.67 2.46
CA ARG A 170 9.69 -19.10 2.56
C ARG A 170 10.81 -20.16 2.54
N GLY A 171 10.51 -21.36 2.02
CA GLY A 171 11.49 -22.46 1.97
C GLY A 171 11.95 -22.93 3.33
N GLY A 172 11.04 -22.97 4.32
CA GLY A 172 11.30 -23.41 5.69
C GLY A 172 11.83 -22.33 6.63
N LYS A 173 12.00 -21.09 6.17
CA LYS A 173 12.55 -19.96 6.94
C LYS A 173 11.45 -18.98 7.36
N ASP A 174 11.68 -18.20 8.40
CA ASP A 174 10.76 -17.11 8.78
C ASP A 174 10.77 -15.98 7.73
N TYR A 175 11.91 -15.78 7.04
CA TYR A 175 12.10 -14.75 6.04
C TYR A 175 13.00 -15.23 4.88
N ASP A 176 12.64 -14.81 3.67
CA ASP A 176 13.44 -14.96 2.45
C ASP A 176 13.56 -13.60 1.76
N ALA A 177 14.80 -13.15 1.52
CA ALA A 177 15.12 -11.88 0.87
C ALA A 177 15.19 -11.99 -0.65
N ALA A 178 15.06 -13.19 -1.23
CA ALA A 178 15.27 -13.44 -2.66
C ALA A 178 14.38 -12.55 -3.54
N PHE A 179 14.98 -11.97 -4.55
CA PHE A 179 14.33 -11.10 -5.52
C PHE A 179 13.29 -11.89 -6.29
N GLY A 180 12.18 -11.86 -6.44
CA GLY A 180 11.18 -12.67 -7.15
C GLY A 180 10.18 -13.33 -6.21
N THR A 181 10.63 -13.88 -5.09
CA THR A 181 9.77 -14.59 -4.13
C THR A 181 9.43 -13.80 -2.87
N ARG A 182 10.24 -12.78 -2.52
CA ARG A 182 10.07 -12.01 -1.26
C ARG A 182 8.69 -11.36 -1.09
N PHE A 183 8.00 -11.02 -2.16
CA PHE A 183 6.67 -10.37 -2.11
C PHE A 183 5.52 -11.34 -2.31
N THR A 184 5.72 -12.40 -3.07
CA THR A 184 4.68 -13.34 -3.48
C THR A 184 4.69 -14.63 -2.68
N GLY A 185 5.84 -15.02 -2.11
CA GLY A 185 6.05 -16.35 -1.57
C GLY A 185 6.24 -17.39 -2.68
N GLN A 186 6.43 -18.64 -2.26
CA GLN A 186 6.58 -19.80 -3.13
C GLN A 186 5.78 -21.00 -2.59
N GLY A 187 5.58 -22.02 -3.41
CA GLY A 187 4.86 -23.24 -3.06
C GLY A 187 3.34 -23.16 -3.25
N VAL A 188 2.68 -24.29 -3.03
CA VAL A 188 1.27 -24.51 -3.40
C VAL A 188 0.33 -23.46 -2.80
N TRP A 189 0.52 -23.08 -1.53
CA TRP A 189 -0.36 -22.12 -0.88
C TRP A 189 -0.17 -20.70 -1.44
N ALA A 190 1.06 -20.28 -1.70
CA ALA A 190 1.34 -18.99 -2.32
C ALA A 190 0.77 -18.92 -3.74
N ASP A 191 0.83 -20.02 -4.50
CA ASP A 191 0.25 -20.13 -5.82
C ASP A 191 -1.27 -20.08 -5.78
N LEU A 192 -1.91 -20.78 -4.84
CA LEU A 192 -3.35 -20.73 -4.62
C LEU A 192 -3.81 -19.31 -4.26
N LEU A 193 -3.11 -18.64 -3.36
CA LEU A 193 -3.41 -17.27 -2.96
C LEU A 193 -3.33 -16.32 -4.16
N ARG A 194 -2.29 -16.45 -4.98
CA ARG A 194 -2.13 -15.67 -6.20
C ARG A 194 -3.28 -15.92 -7.18
N GLN A 195 -3.66 -17.17 -7.40
CA GLN A 195 -4.79 -17.51 -8.26
C GLN A 195 -6.11 -16.93 -7.75
N ARG A 196 -6.37 -17.00 -6.45
CA ARG A 196 -7.57 -16.38 -5.81
C ARG A 196 -7.56 -14.87 -6.04
N PHE A 197 -6.43 -14.21 -5.79
CA PHE A 197 -6.28 -12.78 -6.00
C PHE A 197 -6.53 -12.39 -7.45
N ASP A 198 -5.90 -13.07 -8.41
CA ASP A 198 -6.02 -12.78 -9.83
C ASP A 198 -7.44 -13.03 -10.36
N LYS A 199 -8.10 -14.11 -9.94
CA LYS A 199 -9.51 -14.38 -10.27
C LYS A 199 -10.44 -13.29 -9.75
N ALA A 200 -10.26 -12.88 -8.49
CA ALA A 200 -11.07 -11.83 -7.87
C ALA A 200 -10.82 -10.48 -8.56
N ARG A 201 -9.55 -10.14 -8.83
CA ARG A 201 -9.16 -8.92 -9.54
C ARG A 201 -9.81 -8.85 -10.93
N THR A 202 -9.74 -9.92 -11.70
CA THR A 202 -10.34 -10.01 -13.05
C THR A 202 -11.87 -9.91 -12.99
N ARG A 203 -12.50 -10.68 -12.10
CA ARG A 203 -13.97 -10.68 -11.91
C ARG A 203 -14.50 -9.29 -11.56
N LEU A 204 -13.76 -8.54 -10.75
CA LEU A 204 -14.14 -7.21 -10.28
C LEU A 204 -13.76 -6.09 -11.26
N GLY A 205 -13.11 -6.41 -12.37
CA GLY A 205 -12.73 -5.42 -13.38
C GLY A 205 -11.67 -4.42 -12.91
N PHE A 206 -10.72 -4.88 -12.07
CA PHE A 206 -9.54 -4.08 -11.80
C PHE A 206 -8.61 -4.08 -13.02
N GLU A 207 -7.96 -2.95 -13.27
CA GLU A 207 -6.93 -2.83 -14.28
C GLU A 207 -5.76 -3.77 -13.98
N THR A 208 -5.26 -4.47 -15.00
CA THR A 208 -4.15 -5.43 -14.87
C THR A 208 -2.81 -4.73 -14.88
N ASP A 209 -2.68 -3.70 -15.71
CA ASP A 209 -1.45 -2.97 -15.88
C ASP A 209 -1.22 -1.95 -14.75
N ARG A 210 0.01 -1.53 -14.58
CA ARG A 210 0.32 -0.47 -13.60
C ARG A 210 -0.37 0.82 -14.03
N ILE A 211 -0.80 1.63 -13.04
CA ILE A 211 -1.20 3.01 -13.34
C ILE A 211 0.00 3.68 -13.98
N GLU A 212 -0.10 3.94 -15.28
CA GLU A 212 0.97 4.54 -16.06
C GLU A 212 1.01 6.04 -15.78
N LEU A 213 2.14 6.50 -15.28
CA LEU A 213 2.43 7.91 -15.10
C LEU A 213 3.30 8.42 -16.26
N ASP A 214 3.00 9.61 -16.73
CA ASP A 214 3.72 10.25 -17.83
C ASP A 214 5.05 10.82 -17.35
N LEU A 215 6.15 10.16 -17.71
CA LEU A 215 7.51 10.58 -17.34
C LEU A 215 8.05 11.71 -18.23
N SER A 216 7.40 12.01 -19.36
CA SER A 216 7.89 12.98 -20.35
C SER A 216 7.70 14.43 -19.91
N GLN A 217 6.84 14.68 -18.94
CA GLN A 217 6.50 16.04 -18.50
C GLN A 217 7.44 16.61 -17.43
N PHE A 218 8.38 15.82 -16.93
CA PHE A 218 9.32 16.26 -15.90
C PHE A 218 10.12 17.48 -16.36
N ARG A 219 10.22 18.45 -15.48
CA ARG A 219 11.03 19.67 -15.66
C ARG A 219 11.99 19.79 -14.48
N ALA A 220 13.28 19.72 -14.75
CA ALA A 220 14.26 20.01 -13.73
C ALA A 220 14.03 21.45 -13.21
N PRO A 221 14.05 21.67 -11.88
CA PRO A 221 14.03 23.03 -11.34
C PRO A 221 15.20 23.81 -11.96
N ALA A 222 14.94 25.06 -12.34
CA ALA A 222 16.03 25.93 -12.75
C ALA A 222 17.05 26.01 -11.59
N ALA A 223 18.31 25.81 -11.88
CA ALA A 223 19.38 25.92 -10.89
C ALA A 223 19.35 27.34 -10.32
N VAL A 224 18.83 27.50 -9.10
CA VAL A 224 18.85 28.80 -8.42
C VAL A 224 20.30 29.05 -8.00
N GLY A 225 20.98 29.94 -8.70
CA GLY A 225 22.26 30.51 -8.26
C GLY A 225 23.55 29.77 -8.66
N GLN A 226 23.50 28.77 -9.54
CA GLN A 226 24.71 28.29 -10.18
C GLN A 226 24.90 29.13 -11.45
N GLY A 227 25.67 30.21 -11.34
CA GLY A 227 26.13 30.96 -12.51
C GLY A 227 26.88 30.01 -13.43
N GLU A 228 26.64 30.12 -14.74
CA GLU A 228 27.44 29.42 -15.74
C GLU A 228 28.89 29.83 -15.52
N LEU A 229 29.75 28.87 -15.26
CA LEU A 229 31.19 29.05 -15.00
C LEU A 229 31.97 29.17 -16.31
N PHE A 230 31.29 29.15 -17.47
CA PHE A 230 31.89 29.31 -18.80
C PHE A 230 30.94 29.99 -19.78
#